data_13b5b7551d62b856563a3d8903fa1c1d
#
_entry.id   13b5b7551d62b856563a3d8903fa1c1d
#
_cell.length_a   1.000
_cell.length_b   1.000
_cell.length_c   1.000
_cell.angle_alpha   90.00
_cell.angle_beta   90.00
_cell.angle_gamma   90.00
#
_symmetry.space_group_name_H-M   'P 1'
#
loop_
_entity.id
_entity.type
_entity.pdbx_description
1 polymer ?
#
loop_
_entity_poly.entity_id
_entity_poly.type
_entity_poly.pdbx_seq_one_letter_code
_entity_poly.pdbx_strand_id
1 'polypeptide(L)'
;MKQILLLEDLPEIRAWLKTLALQVFPGSQISECARIDDALQLVGAMRFDVAMLDLGLPDGSGVEVVQALREKQPDVQSVVVTIHDDDEHLFPALQAGAFGYLLKEQSREQLAEQLHRISQGEPPLSPSIARRVIQYFTAQAKMPHVQIGNEADSVTPHVQLTDRENEVLLRVAKGFTLPEIGQQLNLSRHTIADYVKQIYRKLNVSSRAEAALEAQRLGLFRR
;
A
#
# COMPACT_ATOMS: atom_id res chain seq x y z
N MET A 1 13.57 -4.46 -28.08
CA MET A 1 14.00 -5.35 -27.00
C MET A 1 13.76 -4.60 -25.72
N LYS A 2 12.86 -5.10 -24.83
CA LYS A 2 12.50 -4.39 -23.60
C LYS A 2 13.58 -4.58 -22.53
N GLN A 3 13.86 -3.52 -21.77
CA GLN A 3 14.66 -3.57 -20.55
C GLN A 3 13.73 -3.69 -19.35
N ILE A 4 13.89 -4.72 -18.55
CA ILE A 4 13.02 -5.00 -17.41
C ILE A 4 13.81 -4.97 -16.11
N LEU A 5 13.37 -4.17 -15.14
CA LEU A 5 13.85 -4.23 -13.77
C LEU A 5 13.00 -5.23 -12.99
N LEU A 6 13.64 -6.16 -12.29
CA LEU A 6 12.96 -7.11 -11.39
C LEU A 6 13.55 -7.00 -9.99
N LEU A 7 12.74 -6.54 -9.06
CA LEU A 7 13.08 -6.38 -7.64
C LEU A 7 12.28 -7.36 -6.78
N GLU A 8 12.96 -8.32 -6.18
CA GLU A 8 12.40 -9.40 -5.36
C GLU A 8 13.51 -10.00 -4.50
N ASP A 9 13.33 -10.10 -3.20
CA ASP A 9 14.36 -10.62 -2.28
C ASP A 9 14.47 -12.14 -2.30
N LEU A 10 13.35 -12.86 -2.43
CA LEU A 10 13.32 -14.32 -2.41
C LEU A 10 13.81 -14.92 -3.74
N PRO A 11 14.95 -15.67 -3.76
CA PRO A 11 15.55 -16.14 -5.00
C PRO A 11 14.62 -17.03 -5.84
N GLU A 12 13.79 -17.86 -5.20
CA GLU A 12 12.86 -18.76 -5.89
C GLU A 12 11.74 -17.98 -6.59
N ILE A 13 11.18 -16.98 -5.90
CA ILE A 13 10.15 -16.11 -6.45
C ILE A 13 10.73 -15.25 -7.58
N ARG A 14 11.92 -14.69 -7.38
CA ARG A 14 12.62 -13.90 -8.41
C ARG A 14 12.86 -14.71 -9.68
N ALA A 15 13.36 -15.95 -9.56
CA ALA A 15 13.56 -16.84 -10.70
C ALA A 15 12.25 -17.19 -11.42
N TRP A 16 11.18 -17.40 -10.66
CA TRP A 16 9.85 -17.64 -11.21
C TRP A 16 9.30 -16.41 -11.95
N LEU A 17 9.36 -15.21 -11.35
CA LEU A 17 8.95 -13.96 -11.99
C LEU A 17 9.77 -13.63 -13.24
N LYS A 18 11.09 -13.90 -13.21
CA LYS A 18 11.95 -13.79 -14.37
C LYS A 18 11.47 -14.68 -15.52
N THR A 19 11.18 -15.94 -15.24
CA THR A 19 10.66 -16.87 -16.24
C THR A 19 9.36 -16.40 -16.83
N LEU A 20 8.44 -15.89 -15.98
CA LEU A 20 7.16 -15.32 -16.40
C LEU A 20 7.35 -14.09 -17.28
N ALA A 21 8.23 -13.17 -16.90
CA ALA A 21 8.53 -11.97 -17.67
C ALA A 21 9.10 -12.29 -19.05
N LEU A 22 10.02 -13.27 -19.16
CA LEU A 22 10.56 -13.72 -20.44
C LEU A 22 9.52 -14.41 -21.34
N GLN A 23 8.53 -15.07 -20.74
CA GLN A 23 7.40 -15.66 -21.48
C GLN A 23 6.50 -14.58 -22.06
N VAL A 24 6.20 -13.54 -21.29
CA VAL A 24 5.31 -12.44 -21.69
C VAL A 24 6.03 -11.44 -22.63
N PHE A 25 7.29 -11.19 -22.41
CA PHE A 25 8.13 -10.26 -23.18
C PHE A 25 9.34 -10.99 -23.81
N PRO A 26 9.13 -11.78 -24.86
CA PRO A 26 10.23 -12.53 -25.49
C PRO A 26 11.37 -11.62 -25.96
N GLY A 27 12.60 -12.03 -25.72
CA GLY A 27 13.80 -11.29 -26.11
C GLY A 27 14.11 -10.05 -25.26
N SER A 28 13.43 -9.85 -24.12
CA SER A 28 13.77 -8.78 -23.17
C SER A 28 15.05 -9.11 -22.38
N GLN A 29 15.70 -8.06 -21.88
CA GLN A 29 16.80 -8.17 -20.91
C GLN A 29 16.26 -7.84 -19.52
N ILE A 30 16.61 -8.68 -18.54
CA ILE A 30 16.12 -8.53 -17.15
C ILE A 30 17.32 -8.22 -16.25
N SER A 31 17.24 -7.08 -15.57
CA SER A 31 18.13 -6.71 -14.46
C SER A 31 17.46 -7.11 -13.15
N GLU A 32 18.08 -8.02 -12.41
CA GLU A 32 17.56 -8.58 -11.18
C GLU A 32 18.20 -7.92 -9.95
N CYS A 33 17.40 -7.54 -8.97
CA CYS A 33 17.83 -7.01 -7.68
C CYS A 33 17.13 -7.75 -6.55
N ALA A 34 17.82 -7.88 -5.41
CA ALA A 34 17.25 -8.41 -4.17
C ALA A 34 17.04 -7.32 -3.11
N ARG A 35 17.51 -6.10 -3.36
CA ARG A 35 17.55 -4.98 -2.42
C ARG A 35 17.16 -3.68 -3.13
N ILE A 36 16.59 -2.76 -2.35
CA ILE A 36 16.22 -1.43 -2.81
C ILE A 36 17.44 -0.65 -3.29
N ASP A 37 18.53 -0.66 -2.51
CA ASP A 37 19.76 0.07 -2.86
C ASP A 37 20.31 -0.30 -4.24
N ASP A 38 20.33 -1.60 -4.56
CA ASP A 38 20.78 -2.08 -5.87
C ASP A 38 19.85 -1.61 -7.00
N ALA A 39 18.54 -1.67 -6.76
CA ALA A 39 17.54 -1.22 -7.72
C ALA A 39 17.65 0.29 -7.98
N LEU A 40 17.83 1.11 -6.95
CA LEU A 40 18.00 2.57 -7.08
C LEU A 40 19.28 2.93 -7.86
N GLN A 41 20.37 2.18 -7.68
CA GLN A 41 21.59 2.34 -8.47
C GLN A 41 21.32 2.06 -9.94
N LEU A 42 20.63 0.96 -10.26
CA LEU A 42 20.28 0.62 -11.64
C LEU A 42 19.33 1.64 -12.27
N VAL A 43 18.34 2.15 -11.54
CA VAL A 43 17.44 3.23 -11.98
C VAL A 43 18.21 4.51 -12.33
N GLY A 44 19.32 4.77 -11.64
CA GLY A 44 20.23 5.89 -11.95
C GLY A 44 21.15 5.64 -13.14
N ALA A 45 21.51 4.38 -13.44
CA ALA A 45 22.54 4.01 -14.40
C ALA A 45 22.00 3.64 -15.78
N MET A 46 20.77 3.12 -15.89
CA MET A 46 20.22 2.63 -17.15
C MET A 46 18.72 2.91 -17.26
N ARG A 47 18.16 2.74 -18.46
CA ARG A 47 16.73 2.96 -18.74
C ARG A 47 15.99 1.64 -18.77
N PHE A 48 14.74 1.66 -18.28
CA PHE A 48 13.84 0.52 -18.27
C PHE A 48 12.55 0.84 -19.03
N ASP A 49 11.92 -0.18 -19.58
CA ASP A 49 10.58 -0.11 -20.20
C ASP A 49 9.52 -0.58 -19.20
N VAL A 50 9.84 -1.60 -18.42
CA VAL A 50 8.96 -2.20 -17.41
C VAL A 50 9.74 -2.42 -16.12
N ALA A 51 9.10 -2.22 -14.99
CA ALA A 51 9.64 -2.62 -13.70
C ALA A 51 8.63 -3.50 -12.96
N MET A 52 9.07 -4.66 -12.47
CA MET A 52 8.30 -5.57 -11.60
C MET A 52 8.92 -5.48 -10.21
N LEU A 53 8.14 -5.01 -9.24
CA LEU A 53 8.65 -4.58 -7.94
C LEU A 53 7.87 -5.22 -6.81
N ASP A 54 8.55 -5.96 -5.92
CA ASP A 54 7.96 -6.28 -4.62
C ASP A 54 8.03 -5.07 -3.68
N LEU A 55 7.11 -5.03 -2.71
CA LEU A 55 7.07 -3.98 -1.67
C LEU A 55 7.76 -4.38 -0.38
N GLY A 56 7.70 -5.66 -0.01
CA GLY A 56 8.23 -6.19 1.24
C GLY A 56 9.67 -6.64 1.12
N LEU A 57 10.64 -5.74 1.27
CA LEU A 57 12.06 -6.03 1.10
C LEU A 57 12.82 -5.90 2.43
N PRO A 58 13.95 -6.60 2.60
CA PRO A 58 14.69 -6.60 3.87
C PRO A 58 15.29 -5.24 4.24
N ASP A 59 15.48 -4.35 3.28
CA ASP A 59 16.07 -3.02 3.43
C ASP A 59 15.06 -1.87 3.35
N GLY A 60 13.75 -2.14 3.21
CA GLY A 60 12.71 -1.12 3.22
C GLY A 60 11.49 -1.45 2.37
N SER A 61 10.85 -0.43 1.82
CA SER A 61 9.67 -0.57 0.98
C SER A 61 9.99 -0.33 -0.50
N GLY A 62 9.58 -1.25 -1.37
CA GLY A 62 9.70 -1.09 -2.82
C GLY A 62 8.98 0.15 -3.39
N VAL A 63 8.15 0.82 -2.60
CA VAL A 63 7.52 2.12 -2.96
C VAL A 63 8.59 3.18 -3.28
N GLU A 64 9.75 3.14 -2.62
CA GLU A 64 10.86 4.04 -2.88
C GLU A 64 11.38 3.91 -4.33
N VAL A 65 11.44 2.68 -4.84
CA VAL A 65 11.87 2.43 -6.23
C VAL A 65 10.78 2.86 -7.21
N VAL A 66 9.49 2.67 -6.89
CA VAL A 66 8.38 3.20 -7.70
C VAL A 66 8.49 4.72 -7.84
N GLN A 67 8.72 5.42 -6.73
CA GLN A 67 8.87 6.88 -6.72
C GLN A 67 10.09 7.32 -7.52
N ALA A 68 11.25 6.67 -7.34
CA ALA A 68 12.46 6.99 -8.08
C ALA A 68 12.31 6.78 -9.60
N LEU A 69 11.61 5.71 -10.01
CA LEU A 69 11.28 5.48 -11.42
C LEU A 69 10.39 6.58 -11.96
N ARG A 70 9.32 6.97 -11.24
CA ARG A 70 8.44 8.04 -11.67
C ARG A 70 9.15 9.37 -11.85
N GLU A 71 10.09 9.70 -10.97
CA GLU A 71 10.86 10.94 -11.03
C GLU A 71 11.88 10.96 -12.14
N LYS A 72 12.63 9.85 -12.32
CA LYS A 72 13.77 9.78 -13.23
C LYS A 72 13.42 9.21 -14.61
N GLN A 73 12.39 8.39 -14.69
CA GLN A 73 11.99 7.64 -15.87
C GLN A 73 10.46 7.55 -15.97
N PRO A 74 9.74 8.66 -16.21
CA PRO A 74 8.27 8.72 -16.11
C PRO A 74 7.52 7.80 -17.08
N ASP A 75 8.19 7.35 -18.15
CA ASP A 75 7.61 6.46 -19.17
C ASP A 75 7.67 4.98 -18.77
N VAL A 76 8.36 4.63 -17.69
CA VAL A 76 8.49 3.24 -17.22
C VAL A 76 7.15 2.75 -16.66
N GLN A 77 6.71 1.62 -17.15
CA GLN A 77 5.54 0.93 -16.62
C GLN A 77 5.91 0.14 -15.36
N SER A 78 5.85 0.79 -14.19
CA SER A 78 6.16 0.17 -12.90
C SER A 78 4.97 -0.60 -12.36
N VAL A 79 5.11 -1.91 -12.21
CA VAL A 79 4.07 -2.81 -11.70
C VAL A 79 4.52 -3.40 -10.37
N VAL A 80 3.72 -3.21 -9.36
CA VAL A 80 3.90 -3.88 -8.07
C VAL A 80 3.45 -5.33 -8.18
N VAL A 81 4.28 -6.27 -7.72
CA VAL A 81 3.97 -7.71 -7.65
C VAL A 81 4.29 -8.19 -6.24
N THR A 82 3.27 -8.31 -5.40
CA THR A 82 3.46 -8.52 -3.96
C THR A 82 2.43 -9.47 -3.35
N ILE A 83 2.66 -9.91 -2.12
CA ILE A 83 1.67 -10.63 -1.31
C ILE A 83 0.73 -9.69 -0.54
N HIS A 84 1.06 -8.41 -0.45
CA HIS A 84 0.29 -7.43 0.32
C HIS A 84 -0.96 -6.99 -0.45
N ASP A 85 -2.13 -7.23 0.13
CA ASP A 85 -3.42 -6.84 -0.45
C ASP A 85 -4.14 -5.74 0.34
N ASP A 86 -3.49 -5.21 1.39
CA ASP A 86 -4.04 -4.20 2.29
C ASP A 86 -3.87 -2.76 1.76
N ASP A 87 -4.68 -1.84 2.32
CA ASP A 87 -4.69 -0.43 1.91
C ASP A 87 -3.40 0.30 2.27
N GLU A 88 -2.66 -0.19 3.28
CA GLU A 88 -1.41 0.42 3.75
C GLU A 88 -0.28 0.28 2.73
N HIS A 89 -0.31 -0.74 1.92
CA HIS A 89 0.67 -0.96 0.85
C HIS A 89 0.15 -0.50 -0.52
N LEU A 90 -1.15 -0.72 -0.78
CA LEU A 90 -1.75 -0.40 -2.06
C LEU A 90 -1.73 1.09 -2.38
N PHE A 91 -2.30 1.92 -1.49
CA PHE A 91 -2.46 3.35 -1.82
C PHE A 91 -1.16 4.13 -1.86
N PRO A 92 -0.17 3.90 -0.98
CA PRO A 92 1.15 4.51 -1.13
C PRO A 92 1.84 4.15 -2.45
N ALA A 93 1.73 2.90 -2.91
CA ALA A 93 2.30 2.48 -4.18
C ALA A 93 1.62 3.19 -5.38
N LEU A 94 0.29 3.28 -5.38
CA LEU A 94 -0.46 4.00 -6.42
C LEU A 94 -0.17 5.51 -6.39
N GLN A 95 -0.06 6.11 -5.21
CA GLN A 95 0.31 7.53 -5.05
C GLN A 95 1.74 7.81 -5.52
N ALA A 96 2.67 6.90 -5.28
CA ALA A 96 4.03 6.96 -5.80
C ALA A 96 4.09 6.87 -7.33
N GLY A 97 3.01 6.39 -7.96
CA GLY A 97 2.84 6.31 -9.40
C GLY A 97 3.02 4.91 -9.98
N ALA A 98 2.76 3.88 -9.19
CA ALA A 98 2.68 2.52 -9.72
C ALA A 98 1.65 2.45 -10.86
N PHE A 99 2.08 1.92 -12.01
CA PHE A 99 1.23 1.73 -13.18
C PHE A 99 0.24 0.57 -12.99
N GLY A 100 0.61 -0.45 -12.21
CA GLY A 100 -0.22 -1.59 -11.92
C GLY A 100 0.07 -2.22 -10.56
N TYR A 101 -0.86 -3.10 -10.10
CA TYR A 101 -0.74 -3.78 -8.81
C TYR A 101 -1.27 -5.21 -8.90
N LEU A 102 -0.39 -6.18 -8.75
CA LEU A 102 -0.66 -7.60 -8.89
C LEU A 102 -0.35 -8.35 -7.58
N LEU A 103 -1.15 -9.35 -7.27
CA LEU A 103 -0.94 -10.19 -6.11
C LEU A 103 -0.26 -11.50 -6.52
N LYS A 104 0.81 -11.89 -5.80
CA LYS A 104 1.54 -13.16 -6.02
C LYS A 104 0.70 -14.42 -5.78
N GLU A 105 -0.43 -14.29 -5.09
CA GLU A 105 -1.37 -15.39 -4.84
C GLU A 105 -2.17 -15.81 -6.08
N GLN A 106 -2.14 -15.02 -7.15
CA GLN A 106 -2.79 -15.37 -8.41
C GLN A 106 -2.07 -16.55 -9.09
N SER A 107 -2.83 -17.27 -9.93
CA SER A 107 -2.21 -18.33 -10.74
C SER A 107 -1.21 -17.75 -11.75
N ARG A 108 -0.27 -18.57 -12.20
CA ARG A 108 0.74 -18.17 -13.18
C ARG A 108 0.10 -17.64 -14.46
N GLU A 109 -0.98 -18.29 -14.90
CA GLU A 109 -1.73 -17.93 -16.12
C GLU A 109 -2.38 -16.55 -15.96
N GLN A 110 -2.98 -16.28 -14.79
CA GLN A 110 -3.60 -14.99 -14.49
C GLN A 110 -2.55 -13.87 -14.43
N LEU A 111 -1.41 -14.10 -13.80
CA LEU A 111 -0.32 -13.12 -13.77
C LEU A 111 0.26 -12.88 -15.17
N ALA A 112 0.43 -13.93 -15.97
CA ALA A 112 0.91 -13.79 -17.36
C ALA A 112 -0.05 -12.94 -18.18
N GLU A 113 -1.37 -13.19 -18.09
CA GLU A 113 -2.40 -12.41 -18.78
C GLU A 113 -2.38 -10.94 -18.35
N GLN A 114 -2.30 -10.68 -17.04
CA GLN A 114 -2.23 -9.30 -16.51
C GLN A 114 -0.96 -8.58 -16.99
N LEU A 115 0.21 -9.24 -16.94
CA LEU A 115 1.45 -8.68 -17.45
C LEU A 115 1.40 -8.44 -18.97
N HIS A 116 0.69 -9.29 -19.73
CA HIS A 116 0.52 -9.07 -21.17
C HIS A 116 -0.24 -7.77 -21.48
N ARG A 117 -1.20 -7.36 -20.65
CA ARG A 117 -1.94 -6.09 -20.79
C ARG A 117 -1.02 -4.87 -20.73
N ILE A 118 0.12 -4.97 -20.03
CA ILE A 118 1.13 -3.90 -20.00
C ILE A 118 1.62 -3.58 -21.41
N SER A 119 1.80 -4.60 -22.27
CA SER A 119 2.22 -4.39 -23.66
C SER A 119 1.20 -3.62 -24.50
N GLN A 120 -0.05 -3.58 -24.05
CA GLN A 120 -1.18 -2.87 -24.67
C GLN A 120 -1.41 -1.48 -24.05
N GLY A 121 -0.60 -1.10 -23.05
CA GLY A 121 -0.75 0.16 -22.30
C GLY A 121 -1.88 0.14 -21.28
N GLU A 122 -2.43 -1.04 -20.96
CA GLU A 122 -3.49 -1.20 -19.95
C GLU A 122 -2.88 -1.45 -18.57
N PRO A 123 -3.28 -0.67 -17.54
CA PRO A 123 -2.83 -0.89 -16.18
C PRO A 123 -3.29 -2.25 -15.65
N PRO A 124 -2.38 -3.17 -15.30
CA PRO A 124 -2.75 -4.45 -14.74
C PRO A 124 -3.15 -4.27 -13.26
N LEU A 125 -4.38 -4.64 -12.94
CA LEU A 125 -4.88 -4.67 -11.56
C LEU A 125 -5.55 -6.03 -11.29
N SER A 126 -5.17 -6.67 -10.19
CA SER A 126 -5.91 -7.84 -9.71
C SER A 126 -7.37 -7.46 -9.42
N PRO A 127 -8.35 -8.34 -9.67
CA PRO A 127 -9.78 -8.01 -9.48
C PRO A 127 -10.14 -7.57 -8.06
N SER A 128 -9.46 -8.11 -7.03
CA SER A 128 -9.60 -7.69 -5.64
C SER A 128 -9.10 -6.27 -5.43
N ILE A 129 -7.96 -5.93 -6.01
CA ILE A 129 -7.33 -4.61 -5.93
C ILE A 129 -8.20 -3.57 -6.67
N ALA A 130 -8.69 -3.88 -7.87
CA ALA A 130 -9.59 -2.99 -8.60
C ALA A 130 -10.85 -2.64 -7.79
N ARG A 131 -11.48 -3.64 -7.14
CA ARG A 131 -12.63 -3.41 -6.26
C ARG A 131 -12.28 -2.51 -5.07
N ARG A 132 -11.12 -2.71 -4.45
CA ARG A 132 -10.65 -1.93 -3.31
C ARG A 132 -10.41 -0.46 -3.69
N VAL A 133 -9.79 -0.22 -4.84
CA VAL A 133 -9.61 1.13 -5.39
C VAL A 133 -10.97 1.82 -5.62
N ILE A 134 -11.94 1.13 -6.22
CA ILE A 134 -13.29 1.68 -6.42
C ILE A 134 -13.96 1.98 -5.08
N GLN A 135 -13.87 1.08 -4.10
CA GLN A 135 -14.44 1.29 -2.76
C GLN A 135 -13.85 2.52 -2.06
N TYR A 136 -12.55 2.70 -2.15
CA TYR A 136 -11.86 3.85 -1.57
C TYR A 136 -12.39 5.17 -2.16
N PHE A 137 -12.48 5.28 -3.47
CA PHE A 137 -12.99 6.50 -4.12
C PHE A 137 -14.48 6.73 -3.89
N THR A 138 -15.29 5.66 -3.84
CA THR A 138 -16.73 5.79 -3.54
C THR A 138 -16.99 6.18 -2.09
N ALA A 139 -16.14 5.75 -1.15
CA ALA A 139 -16.20 6.19 0.24
C ALA A 139 -15.86 7.68 0.39
N GLN A 140 -14.86 8.16 -0.35
CA GLN A 140 -14.50 9.59 -0.37
C GLN A 140 -15.55 10.45 -1.09
N ALA A 141 -16.18 9.95 -2.14
CA ALA A 141 -17.23 10.68 -2.88
C ALA A 141 -18.54 10.84 -2.06
N LYS A 142 -18.73 10.05 -1.01
CA LYS A 142 -19.88 10.17 -0.08
C LYS A 142 -19.67 11.20 1.02
N MET A 143 -18.48 11.84 1.11
CA MET A 143 -18.30 13.01 1.97
C MET A 143 -18.95 14.21 1.29
N PRO A 144 -19.91 14.91 1.94
CA PRO A 144 -20.53 16.08 1.35
C PRO A 144 -19.44 17.13 1.07
N HIS A 145 -19.45 17.68 -0.15
CA HIS A 145 -18.69 18.88 -0.48
C HIS A 145 -19.13 19.99 0.46
N VAL A 146 -18.33 20.27 1.47
CA VAL A 146 -18.47 21.52 2.22
C VAL A 146 -18.07 22.61 1.26
N GLN A 147 -19.05 23.41 0.84
CA GLN A 147 -18.83 24.65 0.10
C GLN A 147 -17.85 25.52 0.90
N ILE A 148 -16.77 25.92 0.26
CA ILE A 148 -15.80 26.85 0.82
C ILE A 148 -16.48 28.23 0.88
N GLY A 149 -17.07 28.54 2.02
CA GLY A 149 -17.35 29.92 2.43
C GLY A 149 -16.09 30.46 3.12
N ASN A 150 -15.59 31.56 2.64
CA ASN A 150 -14.46 32.27 3.23
C ASN A 150 -14.74 32.62 4.69
N GLU A 151 -13.92 32.11 5.60
CA GLU A 151 -13.52 32.87 6.79
C GLU A 151 -12.26 32.19 7.37
N ALA A 152 -11.26 33.06 7.59
CA ALA A 152 -9.97 32.67 8.14
C ALA A 152 -10.12 32.35 9.63
N ASP A 153 -9.94 31.11 10.00
CA ASP A 153 -9.49 30.75 11.34
C ASP A 153 -8.72 29.42 11.30
N SER A 154 -7.66 29.38 12.05
CA SER A 154 -6.65 28.37 12.17
C SER A 154 -7.21 26.98 12.45
N VAL A 155 -7.38 26.12 11.42
CA VAL A 155 -7.82 24.75 11.56
C VAL A 155 -6.61 23.82 11.51
N THR A 156 -6.22 23.32 12.67
CA THR A 156 -5.42 22.12 12.79
C THR A 156 -6.16 20.97 12.08
N PRO A 157 -5.51 20.11 11.27
CA PRO A 157 -6.17 19.02 10.60
C PRO A 157 -6.74 18.05 11.65
N HIS A 158 -8.06 18.01 11.78
CA HIS A 158 -8.74 17.01 12.61
C HIS A 158 -8.63 15.64 11.94
N VAL A 159 -7.78 14.79 12.49
CA VAL A 159 -7.75 13.37 12.15
C VAL A 159 -9.08 12.75 12.54
N GLN A 160 -9.90 12.35 11.57
CA GLN A 160 -11.18 11.69 11.82
C GLN A 160 -10.98 10.17 11.91
N LEU A 161 -11.23 9.61 13.08
CA LEU A 161 -11.36 8.17 13.27
C LEU A 161 -12.77 7.72 12.87
N THR A 162 -12.88 6.52 12.31
CA THR A 162 -14.19 5.88 12.07
C THR A 162 -14.87 5.53 13.40
N ASP A 163 -16.17 5.29 13.39
CA ASP A 163 -16.93 4.89 14.60
C ASP A 163 -16.30 3.64 15.24
N ARG A 164 -15.84 2.70 14.43
CA ARG A 164 -15.21 1.48 14.90
C ARG A 164 -13.83 1.72 15.52
N GLU A 165 -13.02 2.61 14.93
CA GLU A 165 -11.75 3.03 15.50
C GLU A 165 -11.95 3.79 16.81
N ASN A 166 -12.97 4.64 16.90
CA ASN A 166 -13.35 5.34 18.14
C ASN A 166 -13.74 4.34 19.24
N GLU A 167 -14.50 3.30 18.91
CA GLU A 167 -14.88 2.25 19.86
C GLU A 167 -13.64 1.48 20.38
N VAL A 168 -12.70 1.15 19.50
CA VAL A 168 -11.45 0.49 19.88
C VAL A 168 -10.58 1.42 20.71
N LEU A 169 -10.39 2.67 20.26
CA LEU A 169 -9.57 3.68 20.97
C LEU A 169 -10.09 3.93 22.39
N LEU A 170 -11.41 4.05 22.55
CA LEU A 170 -12.03 4.25 23.86
C LEU A 170 -11.71 3.09 24.82
N ARG A 171 -11.72 1.84 24.34
CA ARG A 171 -11.41 0.67 25.16
C ARG A 171 -9.91 0.56 25.47
N VAL A 172 -9.06 0.87 24.50
CA VAL A 172 -7.61 0.99 24.71
C VAL A 172 -7.33 2.03 25.79
N ALA A 173 -7.94 3.20 25.72
CA ALA A 173 -7.75 4.28 26.68
C ALA A 173 -8.30 3.92 28.09
N LYS A 174 -9.36 3.12 28.18
CA LYS A 174 -9.90 2.59 29.44
C LYS A 174 -9.06 1.46 30.06
N GLY A 175 -8.01 0.99 29.39
CA GLY A 175 -7.11 0.00 29.97
C GLY A 175 -7.38 -1.45 29.57
N PHE A 176 -8.39 -1.75 28.72
CA PHE A 176 -8.68 -3.13 28.29
C PHE A 176 -7.54 -3.72 27.44
N THR A 177 -7.26 -5.01 27.63
CA THR A 177 -6.32 -5.76 26.81
C THR A 177 -6.90 -6.08 25.43
N LEU A 178 -6.05 -6.39 24.45
CA LEU A 178 -6.51 -6.73 23.08
C LEU A 178 -7.51 -7.91 23.06
N PRO A 179 -7.31 -9.00 23.83
CA PRO A 179 -8.30 -10.08 23.92
C PRO A 179 -9.65 -9.63 24.49
N GLU A 180 -9.66 -8.81 25.54
CA GLU A 180 -10.89 -8.28 26.15
C GLU A 180 -11.65 -7.38 25.18
N ILE A 181 -10.95 -6.52 24.44
CA ILE A 181 -11.55 -5.68 23.40
C ILE A 181 -12.15 -6.57 22.31
N GLY A 182 -11.44 -7.62 21.90
CA GLY A 182 -11.92 -8.58 20.92
C GLY A 182 -13.22 -9.26 21.36
N GLN A 183 -13.29 -9.71 22.60
CA GLN A 183 -14.52 -10.30 23.16
C GLN A 183 -15.69 -9.31 23.18
N GLN A 184 -15.46 -8.06 23.63
CA GLN A 184 -16.50 -7.04 23.70
C GLN A 184 -17.02 -6.61 22.33
N LEU A 185 -16.18 -6.62 21.30
CA LEU A 185 -16.51 -6.17 19.96
C LEU A 185 -16.81 -7.32 18.98
N ASN A 186 -16.77 -8.57 19.48
CA ASN A 186 -16.94 -9.80 18.71
C ASN A 186 -15.97 -9.90 17.51
N LEU A 187 -14.70 -9.55 17.77
CA LEU A 187 -13.60 -9.57 16.80
C LEU A 187 -12.44 -10.42 17.32
N SER A 188 -11.60 -10.91 16.40
CA SER A 188 -10.38 -11.62 16.76
C SER A 188 -9.36 -10.67 17.41
N ARG A 189 -8.48 -11.23 18.27
CA ARG A 189 -7.35 -10.49 18.86
C ARG A 189 -6.48 -9.84 17.76
N HIS A 190 -6.31 -10.53 16.64
CA HIS A 190 -5.51 -10.05 15.49
C HIS A 190 -6.13 -8.81 14.89
N THR A 191 -7.43 -8.87 14.60
CA THR A 191 -8.20 -7.74 14.06
C THR A 191 -8.13 -6.51 14.98
N ILE A 192 -8.17 -6.71 16.31
CA ILE A 192 -8.02 -5.59 17.27
C ILE A 192 -6.62 -5.02 17.27
N ALA A 193 -5.59 -5.87 17.14
CA ALA A 193 -4.19 -5.40 17.02
C ALA A 193 -3.99 -4.49 15.80
N ASP A 194 -4.60 -4.86 14.67
CA ASP A 194 -4.56 -4.08 13.43
C ASP A 194 -5.27 -2.72 13.61
N TYR A 195 -6.46 -2.71 14.22
CA TYR A 195 -7.13 -1.45 14.57
C TYR A 195 -6.27 -0.55 15.45
N VAL A 196 -5.64 -1.10 16.50
CA VAL A 196 -4.78 -0.32 17.39
C VAL A 196 -3.59 0.27 16.63
N LYS A 197 -2.95 -0.51 15.77
CA LYS A 197 -1.84 -0.05 14.93
C LYS A 197 -2.26 1.09 14.01
N GLN A 198 -3.41 0.96 13.34
CA GLN A 198 -3.96 1.99 12.47
C GLN A 198 -4.31 3.28 13.23
N ILE A 199 -4.97 3.14 14.40
CA ILE A 199 -5.32 4.26 15.27
C ILE A 199 -4.07 5.01 15.72
N TYR A 200 -3.03 4.28 16.16
CA TYR A 200 -1.77 4.89 16.63
C TYR A 200 -1.10 5.67 15.50
N ARG A 201 -1.10 5.12 14.29
CA ARG A 201 -0.58 5.82 13.11
C ARG A 201 -1.40 7.07 12.76
N LYS A 202 -2.73 6.96 12.71
CA LYS A 202 -3.62 8.09 12.40
C LYS A 202 -3.49 9.23 13.40
N LEU A 203 -3.36 8.89 14.70
CA LEU A 203 -3.21 9.88 15.77
C LEU A 203 -1.76 10.34 15.99
N ASN A 204 -0.81 9.74 15.25
CA ASN A 204 0.63 9.96 15.41
C ASN A 204 1.09 9.78 16.88
N VAL A 205 0.65 8.68 17.50
CA VAL A 205 1.00 8.30 18.88
C VAL A 205 1.76 6.99 18.89
N SER A 206 2.70 6.85 19.84
CA SER A 206 3.58 5.68 19.94
C SER A 206 3.30 4.82 21.17
N SER A 207 2.46 5.30 22.07
CA SER A 207 2.17 4.62 23.33
C SER A 207 0.68 4.64 23.69
N ARG A 208 0.30 3.68 24.54
CA ARG A 208 -1.07 3.62 25.07
C ARG A 208 -1.43 4.88 25.90
N ALA A 209 -0.47 5.43 26.61
CA ALA A 209 -0.67 6.64 27.39
C ALA A 209 -0.99 7.83 26.49
N GLU A 210 -0.26 7.99 25.38
CA GLU A 210 -0.52 9.02 24.37
C GLU A 210 -1.88 8.80 23.70
N ALA A 211 -2.23 7.56 23.36
CA ALA A 211 -3.54 7.24 22.80
C ALA A 211 -4.70 7.58 23.77
N ALA A 212 -4.51 7.41 25.08
CA ALA A 212 -5.49 7.79 26.07
C ALA A 212 -5.67 9.32 26.18
N LEU A 213 -4.58 10.09 26.09
CA LEU A 213 -4.62 11.56 26.04
C LEU A 213 -5.36 12.06 24.78
N GLU A 214 -5.09 11.46 23.61
CA GLU A 214 -5.77 11.80 22.39
C GLU A 214 -7.27 11.42 22.43
N ALA A 215 -7.64 10.28 23.01
CA ALA A 215 -9.03 9.90 23.23
C ALA A 215 -9.77 10.93 24.10
N GLN A 216 -9.08 11.50 25.10
CA GLN A 216 -9.63 12.57 25.93
C GLN A 216 -9.77 13.88 25.13
N ARG A 217 -8.79 14.23 24.31
CA ARG A 217 -8.81 15.42 23.45
C ARG A 217 -9.95 15.36 22.42
N LEU A 218 -10.19 14.17 21.88
CA LEU A 218 -11.28 13.89 20.94
C LEU A 218 -12.66 13.83 21.61
N GLY A 219 -12.73 13.95 22.94
CA GLY A 219 -14.00 13.99 23.69
C GLY A 219 -14.68 12.62 23.83
N LEU A 220 -13.98 11.51 23.57
CA LEU A 220 -14.54 10.15 23.60
C LEU A 220 -14.95 9.69 25.02
N PHE A 221 -14.54 10.40 26.07
CA PHE A 221 -14.93 10.14 27.47
C PHE A 221 -16.14 10.96 27.93
N ARG A 222 -16.74 11.82 27.08
CA ARG A 222 -17.97 12.51 27.44
C ARG A 222 -19.13 11.53 27.42
N ARG A 223 -19.84 11.45 28.56
CA ARG A 223 -21.11 10.73 28.75
C ARG A 223 -22.22 11.36 27.94
#